data_571ce450f66b39a06c49a485a8830495
#
_entry.id   571ce450f66b39a06c49a485a8830495
#
_cell.length_a   1.000
_cell.length_b   1.000
_cell.length_c   1.000
_cell.angle_alpha   90.00
_cell.angle_beta   90.00
_cell.angle_gamma   90.00
#
_symmetry.space_group_name_H-M   'P 1'
#
loop_
_entity.id
_entity.type
_entity.pdbx_description
1 polymer ?
#
loop_
_entity_poly.entity_id
_entity_poly.type
_entity_poly.pdbx_seq_one_letter_code
_entity_poly.pdbx_strand_id
1 'polypeptide(L)'
;MQDVSHQLFRESVFDEVLDSTSRADEHLTRTILASLDLTELAQRHPLSLSGGQMQRVALATALASGRDLLVLDEPTSGLDLAHMEQVAASVTAAAAEGRAVVVVTHDPEFIRACCTDFARMEDGSFVDQGTLDDVGWSKVLSFFENTLQRNEGDWRHDGHC
;
A
#
# COMPACT_ATOMS: atom_id res chain seq x y z
N MET A 1 -9.55 0.81 9.31
CA MET A 1 -8.58 -0.27 9.14
C MET A 1 -9.32 -1.44 8.52
N GLN A 2 -9.16 -1.70 7.23
CA GLN A 2 -9.79 -2.87 6.60
C GLN A 2 -9.09 -4.12 7.13
N ASP A 3 -9.88 -5.10 7.53
CA ASP A 3 -9.38 -6.35 8.09
C ASP A 3 -8.92 -7.25 6.93
N VAL A 4 -7.62 -7.27 6.67
CA VAL A 4 -6.97 -8.04 5.60
C VAL A 4 -7.17 -9.54 5.80
N SER A 5 -7.46 -9.99 7.04
CA SER A 5 -7.66 -11.41 7.37
C SER A 5 -8.84 -12.06 6.61
N HIS A 6 -9.81 -11.27 6.17
CA HIS A 6 -10.94 -11.76 5.36
C HIS A 6 -10.61 -12.00 3.87
N GLN A 7 -9.39 -11.71 3.44
CA GLN A 7 -8.96 -11.87 2.05
C GLN A 7 -8.03 -13.07 1.82
N LEU A 8 -7.56 -13.71 2.89
CA LEU A 8 -6.56 -14.77 2.84
C LEU A 8 -7.18 -16.10 3.29
N PHE A 9 -7.29 -17.08 2.39
CA PHE A 9 -8.07 -18.32 2.60
C PHE A 9 -7.28 -19.62 2.46
N ARG A 10 -5.99 -19.55 2.04
CA ARG A 10 -5.17 -20.74 1.77
C ARG A 10 -4.42 -21.23 3.01
N GLU A 11 -3.90 -22.47 2.91
CA GLU A 11 -3.17 -23.11 4.00
C GLU A 11 -1.77 -22.51 4.22
N SER A 12 -1.18 -21.93 3.16
CA SER A 12 0.13 -21.26 3.22
C SER A 12 0.15 -19.93 2.46
N VAL A 13 1.08 -19.06 2.84
CA VAL A 13 1.37 -17.82 2.12
C VAL A 13 1.75 -18.11 0.67
N PHE A 14 2.51 -19.16 0.43
CA PHE A 14 2.91 -19.54 -0.92
C PHE A 14 1.70 -19.90 -1.77
N ASP A 15 0.79 -20.73 -1.26
CA ASP A 15 -0.42 -21.14 -2.00
C ASP A 15 -1.36 -19.96 -2.25
N GLU A 16 -1.46 -19.03 -1.28
CA GLU A 16 -2.26 -17.81 -1.42
C GLU A 16 -1.79 -16.96 -2.59
N VAL A 17 -0.48 -16.74 -2.72
CA VAL A 17 0.09 -15.96 -3.82
C VAL A 17 0.08 -16.76 -5.13
N LEU A 18 0.38 -18.05 -5.10
CA LEU A 18 0.40 -18.93 -6.27
C LEU A 18 -0.97 -18.96 -6.99
N ASP A 19 -2.05 -19.12 -6.23
CA ASP A 19 -3.40 -19.16 -6.78
C ASP A 19 -3.83 -17.81 -7.40
N SER A 20 -3.19 -16.73 -7.02
CA SER A 20 -3.43 -15.40 -7.62
C SER A 20 -2.76 -15.27 -8.99
N THR A 21 -1.78 -16.11 -9.31
CA THR A 21 -1.15 -16.11 -10.64
C THR A 21 -2.05 -16.78 -11.68
N SER A 22 -2.02 -16.29 -12.92
CA SER A 22 -2.90 -16.78 -14.01
C SER A 22 -2.68 -18.24 -14.40
N ARG A 23 -1.55 -18.85 -14.05
CA ARG A 23 -1.11 -20.20 -14.48
C ARG A 23 -0.43 -21.02 -13.38
N ALA A 24 -0.65 -20.71 -12.11
CA ALA A 24 0.08 -21.30 -10.98
C ALA A 24 1.61 -21.22 -11.21
N ASP A 25 2.10 -20.00 -11.47
CA ASP A 25 3.51 -19.74 -11.77
C ASP A 25 4.33 -19.67 -10.48
N GLU A 26 4.96 -20.80 -10.13
CA GLU A 26 5.81 -20.88 -8.93
C GLU A 26 7.03 -19.94 -8.99
N HIS A 27 7.59 -19.70 -10.18
CA HIS A 27 8.77 -18.84 -10.30
C HIS A 27 8.39 -17.39 -10.00
N LEU A 28 7.31 -16.91 -10.61
CA LEU A 28 6.77 -15.58 -10.33
C LEU A 28 6.39 -15.44 -8.84
N THR A 29 5.72 -16.45 -8.27
CA THR A 29 5.36 -16.48 -6.86
C THR A 29 6.58 -16.27 -5.95
N ARG A 30 7.65 -17.06 -6.16
CA ARG A 30 8.89 -16.95 -5.38
C ARG A 30 9.56 -15.58 -5.55
N THR A 31 9.55 -15.03 -6.75
CA THR A 31 10.10 -13.71 -7.05
C THR A 31 9.36 -12.61 -6.28
N ILE A 32 8.02 -12.64 -6.29
CA ILE A 32 7.19 -11.69 -5.56
C ILE A 32 7.38 -11.83 -4.04
N LEU A 33 7.38 -13.05 -3.52
CA LEU A 33 7.62 -13.28 -2.09
C LEU A 33 8.99 -12.76 -1.65
N ALA A 34 10.01 -12.94 -2.46
CA ALA A 34 11.36 -12.43 -2.18
C ALA A 34 11.40 -10.89 -2.18
N SER A 35 10.72 -10.23 -3.12
CA SER A 35 10.70 -8.76 -3.20
C SER A 35 10.02 -8.09 -2.01
N LEU A 36 9.16 -8.82 -1.30
CA LEU A 36 8.39 -8.34 -0.14
C LEU A 36 8.87 -8.93 1.19
N ASP A 37 10.06 -9.55 1.23
CA ASP A 37 10.62 -10.20 2.41
C ASP A 37 9.66 -11.22 3.08
N LEU A 38 9.04 -12.07 2.25
CA LEU A 38 8.09 -13.10 2.66
C LEU A 38 8.61 -14.54 2.48
N THR A 39 9.84 -14.72 1.98
CA THR A 39 10.40 -16.03 1.64
C THR A 39 10.38 -16.98 2.83
N GLU A 40 10.82 -16.54 4.01
CA GLU A 40 10.85 -17.35 5.23
C GLU A 40 9.46 -17.64 5.80
N LEU A 41 8.45 -16.90 5.34
CA LEU A 41 7.06 -17.03 5.77
C LEU A 41 6.22 -17.85 4.78
N ALA A 42 6.80 -18.27 3.64
CA ALA A 42 6.09 -18.90 2.53
C ALA A 42 5.24 -20.12 2.94
N GLN A 43 5.72 -20.91 3.91
CA GLN A 43 5.02 -22.11 4.39
C GLN A 43 4.15 -21.86 5.62
N ARG A 44 4.05 -20.62 6.09
CA ARG A 44 3.20 -20.29 7.24
C ARG A 44 1.76 -20.08 6.83
N HIS A 45 0.85 -20.40 7.72
CA HIS A 45 -0.56 -20.07 7.50
C HIS A 45 -0.76 -18.55 7.61
N PRO A 46 -1.46 -17.88 6.66
CA PRO A 46 -1.61 -16.43 6.65
C PRO A 46 -2.14 -15.84 7.97
N LEU A 47 -3.10 -16.52 8.61
CA LEU A 47 -3.66 -16.08 9.90
C LEU A 47 -2.68 -16.16 11.09
N SER A 48 -1.50 -16.77 10.92
CA SER A 48 -0.45 -16.79 11.95
C SER A 48 0.51 -15.61 11.87
N LEU A 49 0.32 -14.72 10.90
CA LEU A 49 1.19 -13.59 10.59
C LEU A 49 0.82 -12.35 11.42
N SER A 50 1.80 -11.46 11.61
CA SER A 50 1.52 -10.11 12.12
C SER A 50 0.73 -9.29 11.10
N GLY A 51 0.11 -8.16 11.55
CA GLY A 51 -0.65 -7.28 10.67
C GLY A 51 0.17 -6.78 9.47
N GLY A 52 1.40 -6.31 9.68
CA GLY A 52 2.28 -5.87 8.59
C GLY A 52 2.72 -7.00 7.65
N GLN A 53 2.89 -8.24 8.17
CA GLN A 53 3.16 -9.40 7.32
C GLN A 53 1.93 -9.77 6.47
N MET A 54 0.72 -9.74 7.03
CA MET A 54 -0.53 -9.97 6.29
C MET A 54 -0.73 -8.90 5.20
N GLN A 55 -0.41 -7.64 5.50
CA GLN A 55 -0.48 -6.54 4.53
C GLN A 55 0.44 -6.80 3.33
N ARG A 56 1.67 -7.25 3.57
CA ARG A 56 2.61 -7.60 2.49
C ARG A 56 2.15 -8.83 1.70
N VAL A 57 1.51 -9.81 2.33
CA VAL A 57 0.91 -10.96 1.61
C VAL A 57 -0.24 -10.50 0.72
N ALA A 58 -1.13 -9.62 1.20
CA ALA A 58 -2.20 -9.06 0.37
C ALA A 58 -1.65 -8.27 -0.83
N LEU A 59 -0.56 -7.52 -0.66
CA LEU A 59 0.12 -6.88 -1.78
C LEU A 59 0.73 -7.92 -2.73
N ALA A 60 1.35 -8.98 -2.21
CA ALA A 60 1.90 -10.06 -3.04
C ALA A 60 0.83 -10.70 -3.92
N THR A 61 -0.37 -10.98 -3.39
CA THR A 61 -1.50 -11.51 -4.17
C THR A 61 -1.98 -10.53 -5.24
N ALA A 62 -2.03 -9.23 -4.92
CA ALA A 62 -2.39 -8.20 -5.88
C ALA A 62 -1.37 -8.11 -7.04
N LEU A 63 -0.08 -8.12 -6.73
CA LEU A 63 0.99 -8.13 -7.74
C LEU A 63 0.96 -9.40 -8.60
N ALA A 64 0.75 -10.56 -7.99
CA ALA A 64 0.69 -11.86 -8.66
C ALA A 64 -0.51 -11.98 -9.62
N SER A 65 -1.58 -11.25 -9.39
CA SER A 65 -2.81 -11.31 -10.21
C SER A 65 -2.60 -10.91 -11.67
N GLY A 66 -1.52 -10.23 -12.01
CA GLY A 66 -1.21 -9.79 -13.37
C GLY A 66 -2.24 -8.83 -13.97
N ARG A 67 -3.07 -8.18 -13.16
CA ARG A 67 -4.10 -7.26 -13.65
C ARG A 67 -3.48 -5.94 -14.09
N ASP A 68 -4.06 -5.32 -15.12
CA ASP A 68 -3.61 -4.04 -15.68
C ASP A 68 -3.83 -2.85 -14.72
N LEU A 69 -4.79 -2.98 -13.80
CA LEU A 69 -5.09 -1.98 -12.77
C LEU A 69 -4.93 -2.59 -11.37
N LEU A 70 -4.11 -1.95 -10.55
CA LEU A 70 -3.98 -2.24 -9.12
C LEU A 70 -4.52 -1.05 -8.32
N VAL A 71 -5.36 -1.34 -7.33
CA VAL A 71 -5.84 -0.35 -6.37
C VAL A 71 -5.39 -0.78 -4.98
N LEU A 72 -4.56 0.02 -4.34
CA LEU A 72 -3.97 -0.24 -3.04
C LEU A 72 -4.50 0.78 -2.04
N ASP A 73 -5.14 0.30 -0.98
CA ASP A 73 -5.68 1.13 0.10
C ASP A 73 -4.81 0.97 1.35
N GLU A 74 -4.14 2.07 1.75
CA GLU A 74 -3.20 2.12 2.89
C GLU A 74 -2.16 0.99 2.89
N PRO A 75 -1.41 0.77 1.79
CA PRO A 75 -0.55 -0.42 1.64
C PRO A 75 0.64 -0.44 2.60
N THR A 76 0.97 0.66 3.26
CA THR A 76 2.09 0.79 4.21
C THR A 76 1.66 0.80 5.67
N SER A 77 0.36 0.65 5.95
CA SER A 77 -0.16 0.70 7.32
C SER A 77 0.48 -0.39 8.20
N GLY A 78 1.13 0.05 9.29
CA GLY A 78 1.79 -0.86 10.24
C GLY A 78 3.12 -1.43 9.77
N LEU A 79 3.72 -0.90 8.70
CA LEU A 79 5.06 -1.23 8.25
C LEU A 79 6.10 -0.27 8.84
N ASP A 80 7.31 -0.76 9.04
CA ASP A 80 8.47 0.09 9.27
C ASP A 80 9.01 0.67 7.95
N LEU A 81 9.97 1.58 8.04
CA LEU A 81 10.53 2.28 6.89
C LEU A 81 11.13 1.31 5.84
N ALA A 82 11.84 0.27 6.28
CA ALA A 82 12.49 -0.66 5.36
C ALA A 82 11.47 -1.45 4.54
N HIS A 83 10.38 -1.90 5.16
CA HIS A 83 9.31 -2.60 4.47
C HIS A 83 8.48 -1.65 3.60
N MET A 84 8.27 -0.40 4.02
CA MET A 84 7.63 0.62 3.20
C MET A 84 8.40 0.86 1.91
N GLU A 85 9.74 0.98 1.98
CA GLU A 85 10.59 1.13 0.79
C GLU A 85 10.50 -0.08 -0.16
N GLN A 86 10.41 -1.31 0.36
CA GLN A 86 10.20 -2.53 -0.44
C GLN A 86 8.84 -2.50 -1.16
N VAL A 87 7.78 -2.06 -0.48
CA VAL A 87 6.46 -1.88 -1.08
C VAL A 87 6.51 -0.83 -2.17
N ALA A 88 7.15 0.32 -1.93
CA ALA A 88 7.31 1.39 -2.91
C ALA A 88 8.06 0.90 -4.16
N ALA A 89 9.14 0.15 -3.98
CA ALA A 89 9.90 -0.46 -5.08
C ALA A 89 9.03 -1.43 -5.91
N SER A 90 8.21 -2.26 -5.25
CA SER A 90 7.32 -3.21 -5.92
C SER A 90 6.22 -2.50 -6.71
N VAL A 91 5.66 -1.41 -6.18
CA VAL A 91 4.68 -0.54 -6.86
C VAL A 91 5.31 0.11 -8.09
N THR A 92 6.52 0.67 -7.95
CA THR A 92 7.26 1.28 -9.06
C THR A 92 7.56 0.27 -10.16
N ALA A 93 7.97 -0.95 -9.79
CA ALA A 93 8.22 -2.02 -10.75
C ALA A 93 6.95 -2.41 -11.53
N ALA A 94 5.82 -2.55 -10.85
CA ALA A 94 4.53 -2.85 -11.49
C ALA A 94 4.11 -1.75 -12.49
N ALA A 95 4.31 -0.48 -12.13
CA ALA A 95 4.05 0.65 -13.02
C ALA A 95 5.00 0.65 -14.23
N ALA A 96 6.28 0.32 -14.04
CA ALA A 96 7.26 0.20 -15.12
C ALA A 96 6.94 -0.95 -16.11
N GLU A 97 6.23 -1.99 -15.65
CA GLU A 97 5.69 -3.05 -16.50
C GLU A 97 4.45 -2.64 -17.30
N GLY A 98 3.97 -1.41 -17.15
CA GLY A 98 2.82 -0.84 -17.87
C GLY A 98 1.49 -0.97 -17.15
N ARG A 99 1.47 -1.37 -15.88
CA ARG A 99 0.25 -1.41 -15.07
C ARG A 99 -0.13 -0.02 -14.58
N ALA A 100 -1.41 0.27 -14.51
CA ALA A 100 -1.93 1.42 -13.79
C ALA A 100 -1.99 1.08 -12.29
N VAL A 101 -1.37 1.90 -11.44
CA VAL A 101 -1.41 1.72 -9.99
C VAL A 101 -2.04 2.94 -9.34
N VAL A 102 -3.12 2.72 -8.58
CA VAL A 102 -3.77 3.73 -7.76
C VAL A 102 -3.49 3.41 -6.30
N VAL A 103 -2.93 4.37 -5.58
CA VAL A 103 -2.66 4.27 -4.15
C VAL A 103 -3.54 5.25 -3.41
N VAL A 104 -4.29 4.77 -2.43
CA VAL A 104 -4.99 5.61 -1.44
C VAL A 104 -4.16 5.56 -0.16
N THR A 105 -3.63 6.68 0.27
CA THR A 105 -2.78 6.75 1.47
C THR A 105 -2.72 8.13 2.08
N HIS A 106 -2.37 8.19 3.35
CA HIS A 106 -2.04 9.41 4.09
C HIS A 106 -0.55 9.48 4.47
N ASP A 107 0.31 8.64 3.84
CA ASP A 107 1.75 8.58 4.08
C ASP A 107 2.51 9.40 3.02
N PRO A 108 3.01 10.62 3.35
CA PRO A 108 3.73 11.45 2.40
C PRO A 108 5.07 10.85 1.97
N GLU A 109 5.72 10.05 2.81
CA GLU A 109 7.00 9.41 2.46
C GLU A 109 6.78 8.34 1.39
N PHE A 110 5.73 7.56 1.53
CA PHE A 110 5.35 6.57 0.52
C PHE A 110 4.94 7.21 -0.81
N ILE A 111 4.13 8.28 -0.76
CA ILE A 111 3.76 9.05 -1.96
C ILE A 111 5.01 9.51 -2.71
N ARG A 112 5.97 10.09 -1.98
CA ARG A 112 7.23 10.56 -2.55
C ARG A 112 8.09 9.45 -3.14
N ALA A 113 8.04 8.25 -2.55
CA ALA A 113 8.86 7.13 -2.95
C ALA A 113 8.43 6.46 -4.26
N CYS A 114 7.13 6.47 -4.60
CA CYS A 114 6.64 5.67 -5.73
C CYS A 114 5.55 6.31 -6.60
N CYS A 115 4.96 7.44 -6.21
CA CYS A 115 3.90 8.06 -6.99
C CYS A 115 4.47 9.12 -7.98
N THR A 116 3.82 9.26 -9.12
CA THR A 116 4.15 10.28 -10.16
C THR A 116 3.13 11.38 -10.21
N ASP A 117 1.91 11.09 -9.79
CA ASP A 117 0.76 11.99 -9.84
C ASP A 117 -0.01 11.88 -8.53
N PHE A 118 -0.80 12.90 -8.23
CA PHE A 118 -1.69 12.92 -7.08
C PHE A 118 -3.08 13.40 -7.44
N ALA A 119 -4.07 12.94 -6.68
CA ALA A 119 -5.42 13.47 -6.69
C ALA A 119 -5.93 13.55 -5.25
N ARG A 120 -6.41 14.72 -4.84
CA ARG A 120 -6.96 14.96 -3.51
C ARG A 120 -8.49 14.90 -3.56
N MET A 121 -9.06 14.11 -2.65
CA MET A 121 -10.51 13.99 -2.48
C MET A 121 -10.98 14.65 -1.17
N GLU A 122 -12.06 15.39 -1.25
CA GLU A 122 -12.80 15.91 -0.11
C GLU A 122 -14.30 15.74 -0.38
N ASP A 123 -15.05 15.28 0.59
CA ASP A 123 -16.50 15.08 0.51
C ASP A 123 -16.96 14.33 -0.77
N GLY A 124 -16.21 13.30 -1.16
CA GLY A 124 -16.51 12.47 -2.32
C GLY A 124 -16.20 13.11 -3.68
N SER A 125 -15.51 14.24 -3.72
CA SER A 125 -15.15 14.96 -4.95
C SER A 125 -13.65 15.19 -5.04
N PHE A 126 -13.10 15.15 -6.26
CA PHE A 126 -11.72 15.57 -6.51
C PHE A 126 -11.64 17.11 -6.45
N VAL A 127 -10.81 17.62 -5.54
CA VAL A 127 -10.63 19.06 -5.30
C VAL A 127 -9.30 19.59 -5.80
N ASP A 128 -8.30 18.74 -5.96
CA ASP A 128 -7.00 19.07 -6.56
C ASP A 128 -6.37 17.83 -7.19
N GLN A 129 -5.56 18.01 -8.23
CA GLN A 129 -4.82 16.93 -8.89
C GLN A 129 -3.65 17.48 -9.69
N GLY A 130 -2.65 16.66 -9.95
CA GLY A 130 -1.50 17.04 -10.77
C GLY A 130 -0.36 16.04 -10.69
N THR A 131 0.75 16.39 -11.34
CA THR A 131 2.01 15.65 -11.25
C THR A 131 2.75 15.98 -9.96
N LEU A 132 3.54 15.05 -9.44
CA LEU A 132 4.37 15.22 -8.24
C LEU A 132 5.74 15.84 -8.58
N ASP A 133 5.73 16.91 -9.41
CA ASP A 133 6.86 17.81 -9.51
C ASP A 133 7.02 18.69 -8.24
N ASP A 134 7.94 19.63 -8.23
CA ASP A 134 8.17 20.48 -7.05
C ASP A 134 6.93 21.25 -6.61
N VAL A 135 6.08 21.69 -7.58
CA VAL A 135 4.83 22.40 -7.29
C VAL A 135 3.78 21.46 -6.72
N GLY A 136 3.58 20.30 -7.35
CA GLY A 136 2.64 19.30 -6.89
C GLY A 136 3.03 18.75 -5.51
N TRP A 137 4.31 18.53 -5.29
CA TRP A 137 4.81 18.09 -3.98
C TRP A 137 4.53 19.13 -2.88
N SER A 138 4.73 20.41 -3.16
CA SER A 138 4.40 21.48 -2.21
C SER A 138 2.92 21.51 -1.85
N LYS A 139 2.02 21.21 -2.79
CA LYS A 139 0.58 21.10 -2.53
C LYS A 139 0.26 19.90 -1.62
N VAL A 140 0.86 18.74 -1.88
CA VAL A 140 0.70 17.55 -1.05
C VAL A 140 1.17 17.83 0.37
N LEU A 141 2.37 18.40 0.58
CA LEU A 141 2.87 18.74 1.90
C LEU A 141 1.97 19.73 2.65
N SER A 142 1.51 20.78 2.00
CA SER A 142 0.63 21.78 2.62
C SER A 142 -0.70 21.17 3.08
N PHE A 143 -1.20 20.15 2.41
CA PHE A 143 -2.39 19.41 2.84
C PHE A 143 -2.11 18.67 4.16
N PHE A 144 -1.01 17.95 4.26
CA PHE A 144 -0.66 17.21 5.49
C PHE A 144 -0.40 18.15 6.67
N GLU A 145 0.31 19.26 6.47
CA GLU A 145 0.56 20.27 7.49
C GLU A 145 -0.74 20.89 8.03
N ASN A 146 -1.67 21.24 7.14
CA ASN A 146 -2.97 21.78 7.54
C ASN A 146 -3.84 20.76 8.28
N THR A 147 -3.74 19.47 7.92
CA THR A 147 -4.49 18.40 8.59
C THR A 147 -3.97 18.17 10.01
N LEU A 148 -2.66 18.21 10.21
CA LEU A 148 -2.05 18.12 11.56
C LEU A 148 -2.47 19.29 12.45
N GLN A 149 -2.48 20.51 11.94
CA GLN A 149 -2.89 21.70 12.71
C GLN A 149 -4.37 21.67 13.10
N ARG A 150 -5.26 21.15 12.25
CA ARG A 150 -6.68 21.00 12.58
C ARG A 150 -6.90 19.99 13.71
N ASN A 151 -6.18 18.88 13.69
CA ASN A 151 -6.29 17.87 14.74
C ASN A 151 -5.76 18.35 16.10
N GLU A 152 -4.73 19.18 16.13
CA GLU A 152 -4.21 19.78 17.38
C GLU A 152 -5.16 20.85 17.96
N GLY A 153 -5.98 21.50 17.14
CA GLY A 153 -6.96 22.49 17.58
C GLY A 153 -8.16 21.89 18.32
N ASP A 154 -8.59 20.71 17.91
CA ASP A 154 -9.81 20.06 18.45
C ASP A 154 -9.62 19.53 19.88
N TRP A 155 -8.40 19.16 20.28
CA TRP A 155 -8.09 18.68 21.64
C TRP A 155 -8.08 19.80 22.72
N ARG A 156 -8.13 21.08 22.32
CA ARG A 156 -8.08 22.22 23.25
C ARG A 156 -9.44 22.71 23.71
N HIS A 157 -10.55 22.21 23.13
CA HIS A 157 -11.89 22.68 23.47
C HIS A 157 -12.68 21.80 24.43
N ASP A 158 -12.25 20.58 24.75
CA ASP A 158 -12.96 19.67 25.68
C ASP A 158 -12.42 19.69 27.12
N GLY A 159 -11.71 20.69 27.49
CA GLY A 159 -11.14 20.88 28.84
C GLY A 159 -11.88 21.89 29.72
N HIS A 160 -13.21 21.86 29.77
CA HIS A 160 -13.95 22.59 30.80
C HIS A 160 -15.24 21.83 31.16
N CYS A 161 -15.17 21.02 32.22
CA CYS A 161 -16.10 20.93 33.35
C CYS A 161 -15.54 19.99 34.40
#